data_d94e99acd05e3295c08c799211c07583
#
_entry.id   d94e99acd05e3295c08c799211c07583
#
_cell.length_a   1.000
_cell.length_b   1.000
_cell.length_c   1.000
_cell.angle_alpha   90.00
_cell.angle_beta   90.00
_cell.angle_gamma   90.00
#
_symmetry.space_group_name_H-M   'P 1'
#
loop_
_entity.id
_entity.type
_entity.pdbx_description
1 polymer ?
#
loop_
_entity_poly.entity_id
_entity_poly.type
_entity_poly.pdbx_seq_one_letter_code
_entity_poly.pdbx_strand_id
1 'polypeptide(L)'
;MEFVAEYTKQSACEFCDVTPIHGCKQFLGSNKLLIERVWWIFVFVVSLYYCIVLTYYIYEKWERDPIIVSFDQQSSSIYSIPFPAVTICPETKVKASELNISHTFELVRKNQLNESMDEERVRKLLLLLQLCDYNIYDKHETPFYYDDVLVRLRKMSIPSFEVFNSCGWKGQTVPCLSIFKTSLTEKGFCYTFNSIANNDLLRKEELDPRYNLNSETQPSDWELDVGFHDKVGIDAFPRRIVSGGYRNSLGATLIANKSDLDYLCGDSFQGFKVMLHMPNEFPQLSHQYFRVPLNQELMVTVTPTVMVTDERAGLYSPEKRRCYYTNERYLRLFKIYNKINCEIECLTNYTRRLCGCVQFWMPHPKAAPICTLHDSPCYQTAVAKLLRKTAKKKAKSNEAPSSDSCNCLPTCNYVEYRTQVSQARWNWQSGEFFNYMERQPMGDSVHQSKMVISFRGADFIPLLRSEINSVSEMIASCGGLMGLFMGVSLVSLVELIYYCTLRPVAMWVLANRRKARAVKREKRCQCVSETNNEELGVGESR
;
A
#
# COMPACT_ATOMS: atom_id res chain seq x y z
N MET A 1 32.34 -23.05 -52.01
CA MET A 1 32.51 -22.36 -50.73
C MET A 1 33.48 -21.16 -50.81
N GLU A 2 34.58 -21.28 -51.50
CA GLU A 2 35.57 -20.14 -51.65
C GLU A 2 34.97 -18.89 -52.28
N PHE A 3 34.08 -19.04 -53.24
CA PHE A 3 33.47 -17.93 -53.95
C PHE A 3 32.53 -17.08 -53.04
N VAL A 4 31.82 -17.71 -52.11
CA VAL A 4 30.94 -17.02 -51.15
C VAL A 4 31.80 -16.26 -50.11
N ALA A 5 32.92 -16.84 -49.69
CA ALA A 5 33.86 -16.22 -48.76
C ALA A 5 34.53 -14.95 -49.35
N GLU A 6 34.80 -14.90 -50.67
CA GLU A 6 35.37 -13.73 -51.33
C GLU A 6 34.38 -12.56 -51.41
N TYR A 7 33.08 -12.84 -51.73
CA TYR A 7 32.04 -11.80 -51.76
C TYR A 7 31.68 -11.29 -50.35
N THR A 8 31.69 -12.15 -49.33
CA THR A 8 31.47 -11.74 -47.95
C THR A 8 32.63 -10.85 -47.44
N LYS A 9 33.86 -11.20 -47.77
CA LYS A 9 35.04 -10.37 -47.43
C LYS A 9 34.99 -9.01 -48.10
N GLN A 10 34.62 -8.95 -49.38
CA GLN A 10 34.49 -7.69 -50.12
C GLN A 10 33.34 -6.84 -49.55
N SER A 11 32.20 -7.44 -49.23
CA SER A 11 31.06 -6.77 -48.61
C SER A 11 31.40 -6.22 -47.21
N ALA A 12 32.20 -6.94 -46.43
CA ALA A 12 32.67 -6.50 -45.11
C ALA A 12 33.64 -5.30 -45.22
N CYS A 13 34.52 -5.27 -46.21
CA CYS A 13 35.40 -4.13 -46.46
C CYS A 13 34.59 -2.90 -46.88
N GLU A 14 33.62 -3.03 -47.80
CA GLU A 14 32.75 -1.94 -48.23
C GLU A 14 31.92 -1.40 -47.04
N PHE A 15 31.40 -2.29 -46.15
CA PHE A 15 30.70 -1.90 -44.93
C PHE A 15 31.58 -1.04 -44.00
N CYS A 16 32.81 -1.49 -43.74
CA CYS A 16 33.73 -0.75 -42.84
C CYS A 16 34.16 0.61 -43.38
N ASP A 17 34.13 0.81 -44.72
CA ASP A 17 34.45 2.12 -45.31
C ASP A 17 33.27 3.12 -45.21
N VAL A 18 32.03 2.65 -45.16
CA VAL A 18 30.80 3.44 -45.18
C VAL A 18 30.23 3.66 -43.78
N THR A 19 30.35 2.66 -42.91
CA THR A 19 29.69 2.65 -41.57
C THR A 19 30.23 3.76 -40.66
N PRO A 20 29.37 4.45 -39.87
CA PRO A 20 29.76 5.38 -38.82
C PRO A 20 30.35 4.70 -37.58
N ILE A 21 30.37 3.36 -37.50
CA ILE A 21 30.93 2.64 -36.35
C ILE A 21 32.41 2.97 -36.18
N HIS A 22 32.74 3.53 -35.00
CA HIS A 22 34.09 3.96 -34.69
C HIS A 22 35.07 2.79 -34.69
N GLY A 23 36.21 2.98 -35.37
CA GLY A 23 37.28 1.99 -35.43
C GLY A 23 37.22 1.06 -36.64
N CYS A 24 36.07 0.73 -37.24
CA CYS A 24 35.98 -0.22 -38.36
C CYS A 24 36.89 0.20 -39.55
N LYS A 25 36.84 1.43 -39.95
CA LYS A 25 37.69 1.99 -41.03
C LYS A 25 39.19 1.95 -40.72
N GLN A 26 39.57 2.05 -39.43
CA GLN A 26 40.96 2.03 -38.99
C GLN A 26 41.55 0.63 -38.95
N PHE A 27 40.74 -0.42 -38.75
CA PHE A 27 41.20 -1.81 -38.67
C PHE A 27 41.55 -2.39 -40.07
N LEU A 28 40.72 -2.11 -41.07
CA LEU A 28 40.75 -2.73 -42.37
C LEU A 28 41.46 -1.90 -43.47
N GLY A 29 41.79 -0.64 -43.15
CA GLY A 29 42.46 0.24 -44.08
C GLY A 29 43.82 -0.30 -44.53
N SER A 30 44.05 -0.41 -45.87
CA SER A 30 45.19 -1.07 -46.47
C SER A 30 46.54 -0.38 -46.26
N ASN A 31 46.56 0.91 -45.88
CA ASN A 31 47.79 1.72 -45.83
C ASN A 31 48.24 2.11 -44.41
N LYS A 32 47.88 1.37 -43.36
CA LYS A 32 48.21 1.71 -41.96
C LYS A 32 49.29 0.81 -41.38
N LEU A 33 50.20 1.39 -40.57
CA LEU A 33 51.22 0.69 -39.81
C LEU A 33 50.58 -0.30 -38.81
N LEU A 34 51.23 -1.40 -38.53
CA LEU A 34 50.72 -2.45 -37.61
C LEU A 34 50.51 -1.89 -36.19
N ILE A 35 51.34 -0.97 -35.76
CA ILE A 35 51.25 -0.28 -34.46
C ILE A 35 49.94 0.55 -34.35
N GLU A 36 49.57 1.27 -35.42
CA GLU A 36 48.32 2.05 -35.47
C GLU A 36 47.11 1.15 -35.41
N ARG A 37 47.13 0.00 -36.08
CA ARG A 37 46.03 -0.99 -36.02
C ARG A 37 45.86 -1.56 -34.62
N VAL A 38 46.97 -1.94 -33.96
CA VAL A 38 46.95 -2.45 -32.59
C VAL A 38 46.41 -1.40 -31.63
N TRP A 39 46.81 -0.13 -31.78
CA TRP A 39 46.30 0.99 -30.97
C TRP A 39 44.77 1.14 -31.10
N TRP A 40 44.24 1.15 -32.32
CA TRP A 40 42.81 1.33 -32.55
C TRP A 40 42.00 0.09 -32.10
N ILE A 41 42.53 -1.11 -32.24
CA ILE A 41 41.93 -2.32 -31.70
C ILE A 41 41.83 -2.22 -30.16
N PHE A 42 42.90 -1.78 -29.49
CA PHE A 42 42.92 -1.57 -28.05
C PHE A 42 41.85 -0.56 -27.62
N VAL A 43 41.80 0.62 -28.24
CA VAL A 43 40.78 1.65 -27.96
C VAL A 43 39.37 1.11 -28.17
N PHE A 44 39.14 0.38 -29.24
CA PHE A 44 37.84 -0.23 -29.54
C PHE A 44 37.41 -1.26 -28.48
N VAL A 45 38.32 -2.13 -28.08
CA VAL A 45 38.03 -3.15 -27.03
C VAL A 45 37.74 -2.50 -25.68
N VAL A 46 38.50 -1.46 -25.31
CA VAL A 46 38.27 -0.70 -24.08
C VAL A 46 36.90 0.02 -24.12
N SER A 47 36.59 0.67 -25.26
CA SER A 47 35.28 1.33 -25.45
C SER A 47 34.12 0.33 -25.39
N LEU A 48 34.28 -0.82 -26.02
CA LEU A 48 33.28 -1.91 -25.99
C LEU A 48 33.08 -2.42 -24.57
N TYR A 49 34.15 -2.65 -23.81
CA TYR A 49 34.09 -3.08 -22.42
C TYR A 49 33.29 -2.10 -21.56
N TYR A 50 33.59 -0.81 -21.61
CA TYR A 50 32.84 0.20 -20.84
C TYR A 50 31.39 0.33 -21.30
N CYS A 51 31.13 0.24 -22.60
CA CYS A 51 29.77 0.22 -23.14
C CYS A 51 28.95 -0.94 -22.57
N ILE A 52 29.50 -2.15 -22.55
CA ILE A 52 28.82 -3.35 -22.01
C ILE A 52 28.59 -3.19 -20.50
N VAL A 53 29.61 -2.78 -19.74
CA VAL A 53 29.51 -2.62 -18.28
C VAL A 53 28.46 -1.60 -17.91
N LEU A 54 28.44 -0.44 -18.56
CA LEU A 54 27.47 0.62 -18.27
C LEU A 54 26.05 0.25 -18.71
N THR A 55 25.91 -0.40 -19.86
CA THR A 55 24.61 -0.92 -20.33
C THR A 55 24.05 -1.99 -19.36
N TYR A 56 24.91 -2.89 -18.88
CA TYR A 56 24.53 -3.88 -17.88
C TYR A 56 24.11 -3.23 -16.57
N TYR A 57 24.82 -2.21 -16.11
CA TYR A 57 24.48 -1.44 -14.92
C TYR A 57 23.11 -0.74 -15.04
N ILE A 58 22.81 -0.12 -16.19
CA ILE A 58 21.50 0.49 -16.45
C ILE A 58 20.39 -0.56 -16.43
N TYR A 59 20.62 -1.69 -17.10
CA TYR A 59 19.67 -2.80 -17.15
C TYR A 59 19.41 -3.38 -15.74
N GLU A 60 20.47 -3.65 -14.98
CA GLU A 60 20.35 -4.17 -13.60
C GLU A 60 19.58 -3.22 -12.69
N LYS A 61 19.86 -1.90 -12.79
CA LYS A 61 19.14 -0.87 -12.03
C LYS A 61 17.67 -0.81 -12.42
N TRP A 62 17.36 -0.88 -13.71
CA TRP A 62 16.00 -0.87 -14.24
C TRP A 62 15.20 -2.11 -13.81
N GLU A 63 15.83 -3.28 -13.76
CA GLU A 63 15.15 -4.52 -13.35
C GLU A 63 14.98 -4.63 -11.83
N ARG A 64 15.96 -4.16 -11.05
CA ARG A 64 15.95 -4.27 -9.58
C ARG A 64 14.92 -3.34 -8.93
N ASP A 65 14.89 -2.09 -9.32
CA ASP A 65 14.06 -1.05 -8.70
C ASP A 65 13.34 -0.23 -9.79
N PRO A 66 12.33 -0.81 -10.47
CA PRO A 66 11.65 -0.14 -11.58
C PRO A 66 10.74 1.01 -11.13
N ILE A 67 10.42 1.11 -9.85
CA ILE A 67 9.38 1.99 -9.31
C ILE A 67 9.97 3.02 -8.34
N ILE A 68 9.51 4.26 -8.48
CA ILE A 68 9.82 5.40 -7.61
C ILE A 68 8.54 5.98 -7.02
N VAL A 69 8.69 6.62 -5.86
CA VAL A 69 7.65 7.45 -5.26
C VAL A 69 8.12 8.90 -5.31
N SER A 70 7.36 9.75 -5.96
CA SER A 70 7.60 11.20 -6.11
C SER A 70 6.36 11.99 -5.70
N PHE A 71 6.47 13.30 -5.57
CA PHE A 71 5.30 14.16 -5.47
C PHE A 71 4.68 14.34 -6.85
N ASP A 72 3.35 14.38 -6.88
CA ASP A 72 2.64 14.75 -8.10
C ASP A 72 2.91 16.23 -8.43
N GLN A 73 2.84 16.56 -9.71
CA GLN A 73 3.02 17.93 -10.18
C GLN A 73 1.79 18.81 -9.95
N GLN A 74 0.62 18.18 -9.75
CA GLN A 74 -0.65 18.85 -9.57
C GLN A 74 -1.19 18.64 -8.15
N SER A 75 -1.79 19.71 -7.59
CA SER A 75 -2.55 19.58 -6.36
C SER A 75 -3.91 18.95 -6.62
N SER A 76 -4.34 18.11 -5.68
CA SER A 76 -5.67 17.48 -5.69
C SER A 76 -6.54 18.07 -4.59
N SER A 77 -7.84 18.19 -4.85
CA SER A 77 -8.79 18.68 -3.86
C SER A 77 -9.11 17.61 -2.81
N ILE A 78 -9.28 18.02 -1.54
CA ILE A 78 -9.76 17.13 -0.46
C ILE A 78 -11.14 16.52 -0.74
N TYR A 79 -11.87 17.08 -1.70
CA TYR A 79 -13.16 16.54 -2.14
C TYR A 79 -13.02 15.18 -2.84
N SER A 80 -11.85 14.86 -3.39
CA SER A 80 -11.57 13.59 -4.05
C SER A 80 -11.35 12.42 -3.06
N ILE A 81 -11.14 12.72 -1.78
CA ILE A 81 -10.89 11.72 -0.73
C ILE A 81 -11.99 11.74 0.33
N PRO A 82 -12.24 10.62 1.03
CA PRO A 82 -13.17 10.61 2.16
C PRO A 82 -12.64 11.43 3.33
N PHE A 83 -13.54 11.94 4.15
CA PHE A 83 -13.19 12.41 5.47
C PHE A 83 -12.76 11.21 6.33
N PRO A 84 -11.78 11.33 7.25
CA PRO A 84 -11.33 10.20 8.03
C PRO A 84 -12.46 9.52 8.81
N ALA A 85 -12.38 8.22 8.94
CA ALA A 85 -13.11 7.53 9.98
C ALA A 85 -12.52 7.94 11.33
N VAL A 86 -13.39 8.27 12.31
CA VAL A 86 -12.99 8.73 13.63
C VAL A 86 -13.54 7.78 14.68
N THR A 87 -12.65 7.02 15.31
CA THR A 87 -13.02 6.09 16.39
C THR A 87 -12.72 6.71 17.75
N ILE A 88 -13.73 6.83 18.59
CA ILE A 88 -13.66 7.40 19.93
C ILE A 88 -13.90 6.30 20.95
N CYS A 89 -12.94 6.08 21.84
CA CYS A 89 -12.99 5.09 22.91
C CYS A 89 -12.92 5.77 24.27
N PRO A 90 -13.96 5.65 25.13
CA PRO A 90 -13.88 6.10 26.51
C PRO A 90 -12.80 5.33 27.29
N GLU A 91 -12.06 6.01 28.15
CA GLU A 91 -11.17 5.33 29.10
C GLU A 91 -11.96 4.67 30.22
N THR A 92 -13.08 5.24 30.63
CA THR A 92 -14.05 4.60 31.52
C THR A 92 -14.68 3.42 30.79
N LYS A 93 -14.49 2.20 31.31
CA LYS A 93 -14.94 0.95 30.63
C LYS A 93 -16.30 0.45 31.09
N VAL A 94 -16.69 0.79 32.30
CA VAL A 94 -17.92 0.32 32.96
C VAL A 94 -18.43 1.39 33.90
N LYS A 95 -19.73 1.41 34.16
CA LYS A 95 -20.32 2.26 35.20
C LYS A 95 -19.94 1.77 36.59
N ALA A 96 -19.66 2.67 37.53
CA ALA A 96 -19.37 2.32 38.91
C ALA A 96 -20.54 1.58 39.59
N SER A 97 -21.79 1.85 39.16
CA SER A 97 -22.98 1.13 39.61
C SER A 97 -23.03 -0.33 39.19
N GLU A 98 -22.42 -0.69 38.02
CA GLU A 98 -22.34 -2.07 37.55
C GLU A 98 -21.14 -2.81 38.14
N LEU A 99 -19.98 -2.13 38.21
CA LEU A 99 -18.76 -2.65 38.82
C LEU A 99 -17.78 -1.52 39.13
N ASN A 100 -17.44 -1.35 40.41
CA ASN A 100 -16.30 -0.54 40.82
C ASN A 100 -15.03 -1.38 40.70
N ILE A 101 -14.25 -1.17 39.61
CA ILE A 101 -13.09 -2.00 39.24
C ILE A 101 -12.03 -1.95 40.34
N SER A 102 -11.63 -0.73 40.76
CA SER A 102 -10.58 -0.53 41.76
C SER A 102 -10.93 -1.13 43.09
N HIS A 103 -12.16 -0.96 43.57
CA HIS A 103 -12.61 -1.52 44.83
C HIS A 103 -12.69 -3.07 44.76
N THR A 104 -13.30 -3.61 43.73
CA THR A 104 -13.40 -5.07 43.53
C THR A 104 -12.03 -5.72 43.41
N PHE A 105 -11.12 -5.06 42.71
CA PHE A 105 -9.73 -5.51 42.59
C PHE A 105 -9.00 -5.54 43.92
N GLU A 106 -9.19 -4.54 44.79
CA GLU A 106 -8.61 -4.55 46.15
C GLU A 106 -9.16 -5.69 47.00
N LEU A 107 -10.48 -5.96 46.93
CA LEU A 107 -11.10 -7.07 47.65
C LEU A 107 -10.52 -8.43 47.19
N VAL A 108 -10.36 -8.63 45.89
CA VAL A 108 -9.72 -9.85 45.33
C VAL A 108 -8.29 -9.97 45.84
N ARG A 109 -7.49 -8.90 45.80
CA ARG A 109 -6.10 -8.90 46.26
C ARG A 109 -5.94 -9.19 47.74
N LYS A 110 -6.91 -8.77 48.58
CA LYS A 110 -6.88 -8.99 50.04
C LYS A 110 -7.53 -10.30 50.48
N ASN A 111 -8.00 -11.15 49.55
CA ASN A 111 -8.79 -12.38 49.83
C ASN A 111 -10.00 -12.13 50.73
N GLN A 112 -10.66 -10.98 50.59
CA GLN A 112 -11.81 -10.54 51.41
C GLN A 112 -13.15 -10.74 50.68
N LEU A 113 -13.26 -11.71 49.78
CA LEU A 113 -14.48 -12.02 49.04
C LEU A 113 -15.40 -12.98 49.83
N ASN A 114 -16.68 -12.65 49.90
CA ASN A 114 -17.71 -13.56 50.44
C ASN A 114 -18.17 -14.55 49.36
N GLU A 115 -18.22 -15.85 49.67
CA GLU A 115 -18.27 -16.98 48.73
C GLU A 115 -19.45 -17.02 47.74
N SER A 116 -20.56 -16.32 47.94
CA SER A 116 -21.76 -16.52 47.08
C SER A 116 -22.20 -15.34 46.22
N MET A 117 -21.86 -14.10 46.61
CA MET A 117 -22.27 -12.88 45.87
C MET A 117 -21.18 -12.32 44.97
N ASP A 118 -19.97 -12.81 45.14
CA ASP A 118 -18.77 -12.19 44.58
C ASP A 118 -18.25 -12.89 43.32
N GLU A 119 -18.70 -14.14 43.02
CA GLU A 119 -18.22 -14.86 41.83
C GLU A 119 -18.56 -14.15 40.52
N GLU A 120 -19.77 -13.58 40.37
CA GLU A 120 -20.15 -12.84 39.17
C GLU A 120 -19.38 -11.51 39.07
N ARG A 121 -19.12 -10.84 40.19
CA ARG A 121 -18.29 -9.63 40.23
C ARG A 121 -16.85 -9.91 39.84
N VAL A 122 -16.28 -10.99 40.36
CA VAL A 122 -14.93 -11.45 39.99
C VAL A 122 -14.87 -11.76 38.50
N ARG A 123 -15.85 -12.48 37.98
CA ARG A 123 -15.92 -12.78 36.54
C ARG A 123 -16.00 -11.52 35.68
N LYS A 124 -16.82 -10.51 36.07
CA LYS A 124 -16.89 -9.21 35.42
C LYS A 124 -15.55 -8.49 35.49
N LEU A 125 -14.88 -8.51 36.65
CA LEU A 125 -13.56 -7.92 36.85
C LEU A 125 -12.53 -8.55 35.91
N LEU A 126 -12.40 -9.88 35.87
CA LEU A 126 -11.45 -10.60 35.02
C LEU A 126 -11.65 -10.28 33.54
N LEU A 127 -12.92 -10.16 33.11
CA LEU A 127 -13.25 -9.77 31.76
C LEU A 127 -12.81 -8.33 31.42
N LEU A 128 -12.99 -7.40 32.38
CA LEU A 128 -12.60 -6.00 32.20
C LEU A 128 -11.06 -5.80 32.28
N LEU A 129 -10.36 -6.60 33.09
CA LEU A 129 -8.90 -6.53 33.18
C LEU A 129 -8.20 -6.87 31.85
N GLN A 130 -8.84 -7.67 30.97
CA GLN A 130 -8.35 -7.87 29.60
C GLN A 130 -8.34 -6.57 28.76
N LEU A 131 -9.31 -5.65 29.02
CA LEU A 131 -9.37 -4.34 28.34
C LEU A 131 -8.34 -3.35 28.88
N CYS A 132 -7.91 -3.54 30.15
CA CYS A 132 -7.04 -2.65 30.87
C CYS A 132 -5.54 -2.96 30.65
N ASP A 133 -5.19 -3.97 29.89
CA ASP A 133 -3.81 -4.47 29.69
C ASP A 133 -3.09 -4.81 31.01
N TYR A 134 -3.86 -5.13 32.05
CA TYR A 134 -3.31 -5.40 33.38
C TYR A 134 -2.88 -6.86 33.48
N ASN A 135 -1.59 -7.09 33.66
CA ASN A 135 -1.00 -8.42 33.84
C ASN A 135 -1.03 -8.85 35.32
N ILE A 136 -2.20 -9.18 35.83
CA ILE A 136 -2.30 -9.77 37.16
C ILE A 136 -2.25 -11.29 36.98
N TYR A 137 -1.11 -11.85 37.24
CA TYR A 137 -0.92 -13.28 37.36
C TYR A 137 -1.27 -13.72 38.76
N ASP A 138 -2.52 -14.15 38.97
CA ASP A 138 -2.82 -14.96 40.14
C ASP A 138 -2.82 -16.43 39.75
N LYS A 139 -2.05 -17.26 40.49
CA LYS A 139 -1.81 -18.67 40.19
C LYS A 139 -3.00 -19.58 40.45
N HIS A 140 -4.13 -19.02 40.89
CA HIS A 140 -5.28 -19.78 41.41
C HIS A 140 -6.52 -19.80 40.50
N GLU A 141 -6.44 -19.26 39.27
CA GLU A 141 -7.64 -19.19 38.44
C GLU A 141 -7.79 -20.38 37.50
N THR A 142 -8.91 -21.10 37.71
CA THR A 142 -9.44 -22.01 36.68
C THR A 142 -9.77 -21.24 35.41
N PRO A 143 -9.43 -21.73 34.23
CA PRO A 143 -9.75 -21.04 32.98
C PRO A 143 -11.28 -21.05 32.79
N PHE A 144 -11.92 -19.90 33.02
CA PHE A 144 -13.32 -19.72 32.70
C PHE A 144 -13.46 -19.32 31.24
N TYR A 145 -13.91 -20.26 30.41
CA TYR A 145 -14.27 -19.95 29.03
C TYR A 145 -15.71 -19.44 29.02
N TYR A 146 -15.89 -18.25 28.47
CA TYR A 146 -17.23 -17.66 28.29
C TYR A 146 -17.63 -17.76 26.82
N ASP A 147 -18.77 -18.40 26.56
CA ASP A 147 -19.37 -18.40 25.22
C ASP A 147 -19.95 -17.03 24.83
N ASP A 148 -20.20 -16.15 25.81
CA ASP A 148 -20.94 -14.91 25.66
C ASP A 148 -20.11 -13.63 26.03
N VAL A 149 -18.78 -13.68 25.93
CA VAL A 149 -17.85 -12.56 26.24
C VAL A 149 -18.31 -11.25 25.63
N LEU A 150 -18.63 -11.24 24.33
CA LEU A 150 -19.03 -10.03 23.60
C LEU A 150 -20.35 -9.44 24.10
N VAL A 151 -21.32 -10.30 24.42
CA VAL A 151 -22.63 -9.88 24.95
C VAL A 151 -22.47 -9.25 26.33
N ARG A 152 -21.66 -9.85 27.19
CA ARG A 152 -21.37 -9.31 28.54
C ARG A 152 -20.61 -8.00 28.48
N LEU A 153 -19.56 -7.91 27.66
CA LEU A 153 -18.81 -6.66 27.44
C LEU A 153 -19.72 -5.56 26.91
N ARG A 154 -20.62 -5.86 25.96
CA ARG A 154 -21.58 -4.90 25.44
C ARG A 154 -22.54 -4.39 26.52
N LYS A 155 -23.04 -5.29 27.37
CA LYS A 155 -23.97 -4.93 28.48
C LYS A 155 -23.29 -4.02 29.51
N MET A 156 -22.01 -4.24 29.79
CA MET A 156 -21.23 -3.46 30.74
C MET A 156 -20.73 -2.12 30.17
N SER A 157 -20.56 -2.01 28.84
CA SER A 157 -20.01 -0.81 28.21
C SER A 157 -20.93 0.39 28.40
N ILE A 158 -20.33 1.59 28.47
CA ILE A 158 -21.07 2.84 28.55
C ILE A 158 -21.78 3.09 27.23
N PRO A 159 -23.10 3.30 27.21
CA PRO A 159 -23.85 3.51 25.98
C PRO A 159 -23.51 4.87 25.36
N SER A 160 -23.67 4.98 24.04
CA SER A 160 -23.27 6.19 23.27
C SER A 160 -23.99 7.47 23.72
N PHE A 161 -25.24 7.38 24.16
CA PHE A 161 -25.99 8.55 24.66
C PHE A 161 -25.45 9.11 25.99
N GLU A 162 -24.64 8.36 26.72
CA GLU A 162 -23.93 8.82 27.92
C GLU A 162 -22.51 9.31 27.63
N VAL A 163 -21.98 8.99 26.44
CA VAL A 163 -20.65 9.44 25.98
C VAL A 163 -20.73 10.76 25.23
N PHE A 164 -21.81 11.00 24.48
CA PHE A 164 -21.96 12.17 23.63
C PHE A 164 -23.04 13.11 24.16
N ASN A 165 -22.69 14.40 24.33
CA ASN A 165 -23.64 15.46 24.62
C ASN A 165 -24.20 16.08 23.34
N SER A 166 -23.31 16.49 22.43
CA SER A 166 -23.70 17.11 21.16
C SER A 166 -22.70 16.75 20.07
N CYS A 167 -23.20 16.69 18.84
CA CYS A 167 -22.39 16.43 17.67
C CYS A 167 -22.70 17.44 16.57
N GLY A 168 -21.68 17.81 15.81
CA GLY A 168 -21.78 18.71 14.68
C GLY A 168 -21.09 18.14 13.44
N TRP A 169 -21.71 18.32 12.29
CA TRP A 169 -21.14 17.98 11.01
C TRP A 169 -21.37 19.11 10.00
N LYS A 170 -20.29 19.63 9.38
CA LYS A 170 -20.33 20.74 8.42
C LYS A 170 -21.04 21.98 9.00
N GLY A 171 -20.78 22.30 10.28
CA GLY A 171 -21.37 23.45 10.96
C GLY A 171 -22.83 23.30 11.39
N GLN A 172 -23.45 22.14 11.14
CA GLN A 172 -24.82 21.82 11.56
C GLN A 172 -24.81 20.87 12.75
N THR A 173 -25.69 21.10 13.71
CA THR A 173 -25.93 20.15 14.81
C THR A 173 -26.68 18.94 14.28
N VAL A 174 -26.15 17.74 14.58
CA VAL A 174 -26.72 16.47 14.14
C VAL A 174 -26.85 15.50 15.31
N PRO A 175 -27.84 14.59 15.31
CA PRO A 175 -27.93 13.57 16.35
C PRO A 175 -26.69 12.68 16.35
N CYS A 176 -26.00 12.54 17.48
CA CYS A 176 -24.76 11.77 17.58
C CYS A 176 -24.95 10.29 17.16
N LEU A 177 -26.08 9.69 17.54
CA LEU A 177 -26.43 8.30 17.23
C LEU A 177 -26.61 8.05 15.73
N SER A 178 -26.92 9.09 14.95
CA SER A 178 -27.07 8.95 13.48
C SER A 178 -25.73 8.88 12.77
N ILE A 179 -24.69 9.49 13.34
CA ILE A 179 -23.38 9.60 12.71
C ILE A 179 -22.30 8.71 13.33
N PHE A 180 -22.42 8.38 14.63
CA PHE A 180 -21.50 7.47 15.30
C PHE A 180 -22.13 6.09 15.43
N LYS A 181 -21.43 5.06 14.95
CA LYS A 181 -21.82 3.64 15.06
C LYS A 181 -20.92 2.94 16.07
N THR A 182 -21.48 1.94 16.77
CA THR A 182 -20.69 1.12 17.71
C THR A 182 -19.72 0.24 16.96
N SER A 183 -18.45 0.23 17.36
CA SER A 183 -17.41 -0.64 16.85
C SER A 183 -16.67 -1.34 17.98
N LEU A 184 -16.21 -2.57 17.72
CA LEU A 184 -15.42 -3.34 18.66
C LEU A 184 -13.93 -3.15 18.34
N THR A 185 -13.15 -2.87 19.38
CA THR A 185 -11.70 -2.64 19.29
C THR A 185 -10.99 -3.40 20.42
N GLU A 186 -9.67 -3.40 20.42
CA GLU A 186 -8.86 -3.96 21.52
C GLU A 186 -9.08 -3.22 22.87
N LYS A 187 -9.67 -2.03 22.83
CA LYS A 187 -10.03 -1.26 24.02
C LYS A 187 -11.49 -1.41 24.42
N GLY A 188 -12.19 -2.40 23.85
CA GLY A 188 -13.61 -2.67 24.08
C GLY A 188 -14.50 -1.99 23.05
N PHE A 189 -15.74 -1.68 23.48
CA PHE A 189 -16.71 -0.99 22.63
C PHE A 189 -16.39 0.49 22.52
N CYS A 190 -16.29 0.94 21.28
CA CYS A 190 -15.99 2.31 20.90
C CYS A 190 -17.02 2.82 19.89
N TYR A 191 -16.94 4.08 19.52
CA TYR A 191 -17.89 4.73 18.62
C TYR A 191 -17.13 5.30 17.43
N THR A 192 -17.53 4.89 16.23
CA THR A 192 -16.85 5.27 15.00
C THR A 192 -17.77 6.07 14.07
N PHE A 193 -17.27 7.22 13.66
CA PHE A 193 -17.84 8.05 12.61
C PHE A 193 -17.23 7.67 11.27
N ASN A 194 -18.02 7.66 10.18
CA ASN A 194 -17.60 7.55 8.79
C ASN A 194 -16.83 6.27 8.41
N SER A 195 -17.03 5.18 9.12
CA SER A 195 -16.47 3.87 8.76
C SER A 195 -17.47 3.08 7.92
N ILE A 196 -16.98 2.34 6.94
CA ILE A 196 -17.75 1.35 6.18
C ILE A 196 -18.35 0.33 7.17
N ALA A 197 -19.56 -0.13 6.89
CA ALA A 197 -20.25 -1.08 7.75
C ALA A 197 -19.47 -2.40 7.87
N ASN A 198 -19.53 -3.02 9.04
CA ASN A 198 -18.86 -4.31 9.28
C ASN A 198 -19.26 -5.39 8.26
N ASN A 199 -20.49 -5.32 7.75
CA ASN A 199 -21.01 -6.22 6.74
C ASN A 199 -20.32 -6.09 5.38
N ASP A 200 -19.79 -4.91 5.06
CA ASP A 200 -19.08 -4.62 3.81
C ASP A 200 -17.57 -4.77 3.98
N LEU A 201 -17.08 -4.66 5.21
CA LEU A 201 -15.69 -4.87 5.56
C LEU A 201 -15.34 -6.35 5.80
N LEU A 202 -16.22 -7.10 6.47
CA LEU A 202 -15.99 -8.46 6.95
C LEU A 202 -16.81 -9.50 6.17
N ARG A 203 -16.29 -10.73 6.05
CA ARG A 203 -17.00 -11.87 5.44
C ARG A 203 -17.87 -12.58 6.48
N LYS A 204 -19.16 -12.32 6.46
CA LYS A 204 -20.13 -12.88 7.43
C LYS A 204 -20.16 -14.40 7.47
N GLU A 205 -19.96 -15.03 6.33
CA GLU A 205 -20.02 -16.49 6.16
C GLU A 205 -18.95 -17.21 6.99
N GLU A 206 -17.80 -16.53 7.13
CA GLU A 206 -16.63 -17.06 7.83
C GLU A 206 -16.57 -16.68 9.32
N LEU A 207 -17.35 -15.68 9.74
CA LEU A 207 -17.25 -15.09 11.07
C LEU A 207 -18.28 -15.63 12.07
N ASP A 208 -17.96 -15.47 13.34
CA ASP A 208 -18.93 -15.66 14.43
C ASP A 208 -20.06 -14.62 14.30
N PRO A 209 -21.35 -15.04 14.32
CA PRO A 209 -22.50 -14.13 14.19
C PRO A 209 -22.52 -13.02 15.23
N ARG A 210 -21.92 -13.23 16.41
CA ARG A 210 -21.82 -12.26 17.51
C ARG A 210 -20.99 -11.03 17.15
N TYR A 211 -20.16 -11.11 16.10
CA TYR A 211 -19.42 -9.97 15.53
C TYR A 211 -20.28 -9.01 14.72
N ASN A 212 -21.51 -9.37 14.40
CA ASN A 212 -22.42 -8.52 13.64
C ASN A 212 -23.04 -7.43 14.52
N LEU A 213 -22.28 -6.39 14.83
CA LEU A 213 -22.68 -5.32 15.75
C LEU A 213 -23.63 -4.29 15.13
N ASN A 214 -23.65 -4.15 13.81
CA ASN A 214 -24.49 -3.19 13.09
C ASN A 214 -25.11 -3.84 11.85
N SER A 215 -26.44 -3.90 11.85
CA SER A 215 -27.24 -4.46 10.74
C SER A 215 -27.51 -3.45 9.62
N GLU A 216 -27.37 -2.15 9.89
CA GLU A 216 -27.61 -1.11 8.89
C GLU A 216 -26.39 -0.97 7.98
N THR A 217 -26.54 -1.36 6.74
CA THR A 217 -25.55 -1.21 5.69
C THR A 217 -25.89 0.03 4.85
N GLN A 218 -25.00 1.00 4.84
CA GLN A 218 -25.00 2.04 3.83
C GLN A 218 -23.92 1.65 2.82
N PRO A 219 -24.27 1.41 1.55
CA PRO A 219 -23.28 1.05 0.54
C PRO A 219 -22.23 2.16 0.39
N SER A 220 -21.00 1.76 0.13
CA SER A 220 -19.91 2.71 -0.11
C SER A 220 -19.96 3.22 -1.55
N ASP A 221 -19.93 4.53 -1.72
CA ASP A 221 -19.79 5.22 -3.01
C ASP A 221 -18.31 5.45 -3.38
N TRP A 222 -17.38 4.90 -2.57
CA TRP A 222 -15.96 5.11 -2.69
C TRP A 222 -15.21 3.78 -2.63
N GLU A 223 -14.25 3.64 -3.53
CA GLU A 223 -13.29 2.54 -3.54
C GLU A 223 -11.87 3.10 -3.50
N LEU A 224 -10.98 2.44 -2.76
CA LEU A 224 -9.61 2.93 -2.56
C LEU A 224 -8.82 3.07 -3.87
N ASP A 225 -9.03 2.16 -4.81
CA ASP A 225 -8.28 2.12 -6.08
C ASP A 225 -8.92 2.95 -7.20
N VAL A 226 -10.19 3.31 -7.07
CA VAL A 226 -10.97 4.06 -8.09
C VAL A 226 -11.31 5.47 -7.62
N GLY A 227 -11.49 5.68 -6.31
CA GLY A 227 -11.99 6.93 -5.75
C GLY A 227 -13.52 6.95 -5.63
N PHE A 228 -14.11 8.15 -5.61
CA PHE A 228 -15.56 8.31 -5.66
C PHE A 228 -16.06 8.19 -7.10
N HIS A 229 -17.20 7.53 -7.28
CA HIS A 229 -17.85 7.44 -8.60
C HIS A 229 -18.32 8.83 -9.08
N ASP A 230 -18.16 9.12 -10.36
CA ASP A 230 -18.40 10.45 -10.98
C ASP A 230 -19.79 11.05 -10.74
N LYS A 231 -20.80 10.22 -10.50
CA LYS A 231 -22.20 10.64 -10.34
C LYS A 231 -22.60 10.99 -8.91
N VAL A 232 -21.69 10.83 -7.93
CA VAL A 232 -22.02 10.96 -6.52
C VAL A 232 -21.78 12.37 -6.03
N GLY A 233 -22.83 13.00 -5.46
CA GLY A 233 -22.81 14.37 -4.93
C GLY A 233 -22.10 14.51 -3.58
N ILE A 234 -22.39 15.63 -2.89
CA ILE A 234 -21.81 15.99 -1.58
C ILE A 234 -22.22 15.01 -0.47
N ASP A 235 -23.34 14.32 -0.63
CA ASP A 235 -23.90 13.38 0.36
C ASP A 235 -23.42 11.94 0.17
N ALA A 236 -22.28 11.77 -0.53
CA ALA A 236 -21.59 10.50 -0.69
C ALA A 236 -21.27 9.82 0.64
N PHE A 237 -21.26 8.48 0.62
CA PHE A 237 -20.74 7.70 1.73
C PHE A 237 -19.54 6.82 1.27
N PRO A 238 -18.40 6.84 1.98
CA PRO A 238 -18.06 7.63 3.17
C PRO A 238 -18.18 9.14 2.95
N ARG A 239 -18.52 9.86 4.02
CA ARG A 239 -18.75 11.30 3.97
C ARG A 239 -17.49 12.04 3.54
N ARG A 240 -17.66 13.11 2.77
CA ARG A 240 -16.57 13.97 2.30
C ARG A 240 -16.90 15.46 2.50
N ILE A 241 -15.90 16.32 2.40
CA ILE A 241 -16.04 17.77 2.55
C ILE A 241 -15.39 18.50 1.38
N VAL A 242 -15.86 19.72 1.12
CA VAL A 242 -15.41 20.53 -0.03
C VAL A 242 -14.23 21.44 0.34
N SER A 243 -14.16 21.91 1.59
CA SER A 243 -13.11 22.83 2.03
C SER A 243 -12.68 22.54 3.47
N GLY A 244 -11.47 22.92 3.83
CA GLY A 244 -10.95 22.81 5.19
C GLY A 244 -11.51 23.87 6.16
N GLY A 245 -11.07 23.78 7.39
CA GLY A 245 -11.35 24.76 8.44
C GLY A 245 -12.54 24.41 9.33
N TYR A 246 -12.71 25.21 10.39
CA TYR A 246 -13.63 24.95 11.50
C TYR A 246 -15.10 24.75 11.08
N ARG A 247 -15.59 25.51 10.09
CA ARG A 247 -16.99 25.42 9.64
C ARG A 247 -17.29 24.10 8.91
N ASN A 248 -16.30 23.49 8.30
CA ASN A 248 -16.42 22.21 7.59
C ASN A 248 -15.70 21.11 8.39
N SER A 249 -16.19 20.85 9.59
CA SER A 249 -15.55 19.97 10.56
C SER A 249 -16.53 18.95 11.13
N LEU A 250 -15.96 17.93 11.77
CA LEU A 250 -16.64 17.07 12.71
C LEU A 250 -16.42 17.64 14.11
N GLY A 251 -17.49 18.04 14.80
CA GLY A 251 -17.48 18.44 16.20
C GLY A 251 -18.12 17.36 17.08
N ALA A 252 -17.58 17.12 18.25
CA ALA A 252 -18.19 16.28 19.28
C ALA A 252 -17.90 16.82 20.67
N THR A 253 -18.96 16.94 21.49
CA THR A 253 -18.85 17.20 22.92
C THR A 253 -19.04 15.88 23.64
N LEU A 254 -18.00 15.45 24.37
CA LEU A 254 -17.92 14.18 25.07
C LEU A 254 -18.14 14.37 26.56
N ILE A 255 -18.83 13.40 27.20
CA ILE A 255 -19.17 13.42 28.61
C ILE A 255 -18.50 12.25 29.32
N ALA A 256 -18.04 12.50 30.56
CA ALA A 256 -17.63 11.46 31.50
C ALA A 256 -18.23 11.77 32.89
N ASN A 257 -18.97 10.83 33.48
CA ASN A 257 -19.51 10.96 34.83
C ASN A 257 -18.38 10.87 35.85
N LYS A 258 -18.36 11.77 36.81
CA LYS A 258 -17.35 11.78 37.88
C LYS A 258 -17.39 10.50 38.71
N SER A 259 -18.60 9.95 38.95
CA SER A 259 -18.81 8.72 39.71
C SER A 259 -18.21 7.49 39.06
N ASP A 260 -18.10 7.49 37.71
CA ASP A 260 -17.69 6.34 36.92
C ASP A 260 -16.19 6.34 36.62
N LEU A 261 -15.44 7.37 37.02
CA LEU A 261 -14.00 7.44 36.83
C LEU A 261 -13.30 6.38 37.66
N ASP A 262 -12.57 5.50 36.98
CA ASP A 262 -11.76 4.46 37.60
C ASP A 262 -10.31 4.56 37.07
N TYR A 263 -9.36 4.63 38.00
CA TYR A 263 -7.96 4.89 37.69
C TYR A 263 -7.10 3.61 37.57
N LEU A 264 -7.69 2.43 37.70
CA LEU A 264 -6.99 1.15 37.52
C LEU A 264 -6.76 0.84 36.03
N CYS A 265 -7.72 1.17 35.18
CA CYS A 265 -7.61 1.06 33.73
C CYS A 265 -6.88 2.28 33.13
N GLY A 266 -6.17 2.09 32.03
CA GLY A 266 -5.66 3.18 31.18
C GLY A 266 -4.51 3.99 31.78
N ASP A 267 -3.63 3.36 32.57
CA ASP A 267 -2.46 4.01 33.20
C ASP A 267 -2.84 5.24 34.06
N SER A 268 -3.98 5.15 34.77
CA SER A 268 -4.54 6.24 35.58
C SER A 268 -4.93 7.49 34.78
N PHE A 269 -4.97 7.43 33.46
CA PHE A 269 -5.44 8.52 32.61
C PHE A 269 -6.95 8.42 32.42
N GLN A 270 -7.64 9.58 32.48
CA GLN A 270 -9.08 9.68 32.25
C GLN A 270 -9.38 10.56 31.04
N GLY A 271 -10.47 10.24 30.33
CA GLY A 271 -10.90 10.93 29.13
C GLY A 271 -11.18 9.95 27.99
N PHE A 272 -10.73 10.31 26.79
CA PHE A 272 -11.05 9.54 25.59
C PHE A 272 -9.80 9.32 24.73
N LYS A 273 -9.67 8.14 24.14
CA LYS A 273 -8.73 7.85 23.05
C LYS A 273 -9.44 8.03 21.73
N VAL A 274 -8.79 8.75 20.82
CA VAL A 274 -9.35 9.02 19.49
C VAL A 274 -8.35 8.63 18.42
N MET A 275 -8.82 7.84 17.45
CA MET A 275 -8.05 7.38 16.30
C MET A 275 -8.69 7.87 15.00
N LEU A 276 -7.84 8.35 14.07
CA LEU A 276 -8.24 8.62 12.69
C LEU A 276 -7.68 7.51 11.80
N HIS A 277 -8.53 6.95 10.96
CA HIS A 277 -8.14 5.88 10.04
C HIS A 277 -8.93 5.95 8.73
N MET A 278 -8.55 5.14 7.74
CA MET A 278 -9.35 5.04 6.51
C MET A 278 -10.71 4.40 6.80
N PRO A 279 -11.78 4.80 6.08
CA PRO A 279 -13.12 4.23 6.27
C PRO A 279 -13.20 2.71 6.09
N ASN A 280 -12.32 2.12 5.29
CA ASN A 280 -12.24 0.69 5.00
C ASN A 280 -11.23 -0.08 5.86
N GLU A 281 -10.70 0.55 6.91
CA GLU A 281 -9.82 -0.09 7.90
C GLU A 281 -10.58 -0.50 9.15
N PHE A 282 -10.22 -1.68 9.67
CA PHE A 282 -10.65 -2.08 11.00
C PHE A 282 -9.93 -1.24 12.05
N PRO A 283 -10.64 -0.58 13.00
CA PRO A 283 -10.02 0.32 13.97
C PRO A 283 -9.11 -0.43 14.93
N GLN A 284 -7.85 0.00 15.02
CA GLN A 284 -6.83 -0.57 15.90
C GLN A 284 -6.07 0.55 16.62
N LEU A 285 -6.50 0.90 17.84
CA LEU A 285 -5.98 2.04 18.61
C LEU A 285 -4.54 1.85 19.10
N SER A 286 -4.04 0.62 19.13
CA SER A 286 -2.65 0.34 19.52
C SER A 286 -1.61 0.95 18.57
N HIS A 287 -1.99 1.26 17.32
CA HIS A 287 -1.06 1.81 16.33
C HIS A 287 -0.90 3.33 16.44
N GLN A 288 -2.00 4.05 16.44
CA GLN A 288 -1.96 5.52 16.47
C GLN A 288 -3.24 6.09 17.09
N TYR A 289 -3.10 6.92 18.09
CA TYR A 289 -4.22 7.66 18.69
C TYR A 289 -3.72 8.94 19.32
N PHE A 290 -4.62 9.87 19.53
CA PHE A 290 -4.42 11.01 20.44
C PHE A 290 -5.43 10.95 21.58
N ARG A 291 -5.15 11.64 22.66
CA ARG A 291 -6.00 11.68 23.84
C ARG A 291 -6.81 12.97 23.90
N VAL A 292 -8.06 12.85 24.33
CA VAL A 292 -8.93 13.97 24.68
C VAL A 292 -9.06 13.98 26.20
N PRO A 293 -8.30 14.85 26.90
CA PRO A 293 -8.39 14.97 28.36
C PRO A 293 -9.72 15.57 28.79
N LEU A 294 -10.09 15.32 30.05
CA LEU A 294 -11.30 15.89 30.62
C LEU A 294 -11.19 17.43 30.76
N ASN A 295 -12.31 18.14 30.59
CA ASN A 295 -12.44 19.60 30.72
C ASN A 295 -11.50 20.38 29.75
N GLN A 296 -11.28 19.84 28.55
CA GLN A 296 -10.49 20.51 27.53
C GLN A 296 -11.23 20.59 26.20
N GLU A 297 -10.91 21.63 25.44
CA GLU A 297 -11.26 21.73 24.02
C GLU A 297 -10.03 21.37 23.17
N LEU A 298 -10.21 20.45 22.24
CA LEU A 298 -9.19 20.03 21.28
C LEU A 298 -9.59 20.45 19.88
N MET A 299 -8.66 21.12 19.20
CA MET A 299 -8.74 21.34 17.75
C MET A 299 -7.72 20.44 17.07
N VAL A 300 -8.23 19.55 16.23
CA VAL A 300 -7.45 18.56 15.50
C VAL A 300 -7.42 18.94 14.03
N THR A 301 -6.26 19.37 13.57
CA THR A 301 -6.05 19.69 12.17
C THR A 301 -5.49 18.49 11.45
N VAL A 302 -6.16 18.08 10.38
CA VAL A 302 -5.81 16.89 9.58
C VAL A 302 -5.14 17.31 8.28
N THR A 303 -3.99 16.70 8.01
CA THR A 303 -3.30 16.81 6.72
C THR A 303 -3.29 15.43 6.08
N PRO A 304 -3.97 15.24 4.94
CA PRO A 304 -3.96 13.95 4.25
C PRO A 304 -2.62 13.73 3.53
N THR A 305 -2.12 12.51 3.57
CA THR A 305 -1.05 12.01 2.71
C THR A 305 -1.64 10.92 1.84
N VAL A 306 -1.79 11.22 0.56
CA VAL A 306 -2.44 10.31 -0.40
C VAL A 306 -1.38 9.72 -1.31
N MET A 307 -1.38 8.41 -1.45
CA MET A 307 -0.54 7.69 -2.43
C MET A 307 -1.44 7.23 -3.57
N VAL A 308 -1.05 7.59 -4.78
CA VAL A 308 -1.67 7.14 -6.03
C VAL A 308 -0.64 6.37 -6.83
N THR A 309 -1.04 5.27 -7.44
CA THR A 309 -0.16 4.47 -8.29
C THR A 309 -0.56 4.67 -9.75
N ASP A 310 0.42 5.05 -10.58
CA ASP A 310 0.25 5.22 -12.03
C ASP A 310 -0.10 3.88 -12.70
N GLU A 311 -0.89 3.94 -13.77
CA GLU A 311 -1.34 2.76 -14.52
C GLU A 311 -0.17 1.90 -15.00
N ARG A 312 0.92 2.51 -15.46
CA ARG A 312 2.11 1.81 -15.93
C ARG A 312 2.81 1.05 -14.80
N ALA A 313 2.92 1.69 -13.62
CA ALA A 313 3.44 1.02 -12.43
C ALA A 313 2.54 -0.13 -11.97
N GLY A 314 1.24 -0.05 -12.24
CA GLY A 314 0.25 -1.10 -11.99
C GLY A 314 0.50 -2.40 -12.75
N LEU A 315 1.14 -2.34 -13.92
CA LEU A 315 1.45 -3.51 -14.76
C LEU A 315 2.55 -4.42 -14.17
N TYR A 316 3.35 -3.92 -13.25
CA TYR A 316 4.39 -4.71 -12.58
C TYR A 316 3.80 -5.68 -11.56
N SER A 317 4.49 -6.80 -11.32
CA SER A 317 4.08 -7.76 -10.29
C SER A 317 4.10 -7.13 -8.88
N PRO A 318 3.26 -7.59 -7.94
CA PRO A 318 3.22 -7.07 -6.57
C PRO A 318 4.58 -7.06 -5.86
N GLU A 319 5.44 -8.03 -6.17
CA GLU A 319 6.79 -8.13 -5.60
C GLU A 319 7.68 -6.98 -6.09
N LYS A 320 7.63 -6.66 -7.40
CA LYS A 320 8.42 -5.57 -7.99
C LYS A 320 7.88 -4.19 -7.57
N ARG A 321 6.56 -3.98 -7.56
CA ARG A 321 5.97 -2.71 -7.13
C ARG A 321 5.84 -2.57 -5.61
N ARG A 322 6.06 -3.67 -4.84
CA ARG A 322 6.04 -3.72 -3.37
C ARG A 322 4.71 -3.25 -2.75
N CYS A 323 3.58 -3.51 -3.42
CA CYS A 323 2.24 -3.21 -2.95
C CYS A 323 1.19 -4.12 -3.58
N TYR A 324 0.01 -4.21 -2.94
CA TYR A 324 -1.17 -4.88 -3.47
C TYR A 324 -2.29 -3.88 -3.76
N TYR A 325 -3.02 -4.07 -4.84
CA TYR A 325 -4.35 -3.47 -5.01
C TYR A 325 -5.35 -4.21 -4.12
N THR A 326 -6.51 -3.58 -3.88
CA THR A 326 -7.53 -4.10 -2.96
C THR A 326 -8.05 -5.49 -3.33
N ASN A 327 -8.02 -5.85 -4.61
CA ASN A 327 -8.53 -7.11 -5.16
C ASN A 327 -7.46 -8.18 -5.43
N GLU A 328 -6.17 -7.88 -5.28
CA GLU A 328 -5.10 -8.80 -5.68
C GLU A 328 -4.78 -9.86 -4.64
N ARG A 329 -5.08 -9.60 -3.39
CA ARG A 329 -4.84 -10.55 -2.30
C ARG A 329 -6.11 -10.86 -1.56
N TYR A 330 -6.52 -12.11 -1.61
CA TYR A 330 -7.66 -12.60 -0.86
C TYR A 330 -7.36 -12.69 0.63
N LEU A 331 -8.26 -12.12 1.45
CA LEU A 331 -8.30 -12.29 2.90
C LEU A 331 -9.54 -13.14 3.25
N ARG A 332 -9.37 -14.08 4.17
CA ARG A 332 -10.46 -14.99 4.57
C ARG A 332 -11.51 -14.29 5.41
N LEU A 333 -11.10 -13.40 6.31
CA LEU A 333 -11.98 -12.72 7.26
C LEU A 333 -12.46 -11.37 6.75
N PHE A 334 -11.70 -10.72 5.86
CA PHE A 334 -11.99 -9.41 5.31
C PHE A 334 -12.34 -9.47 3.82
N LYS A 335 -13.27 -8.62 3.38
CA LYS A 335 -13.63 -8.47 1.97
C LYS A 335 -12.63 -7.59 1.22
N ILE A 336 -12.14 -6.56 1.88
CA ILE A 336 -11.27 -5.53 1.30
C ILE A 336 -9.85 -5.73 1.84
N TYR A 337 -8.91 -5.89 0.91
CA TYR A 337 -7.51 -5.91 1.28
C TYR A 337 -7.03 -4.50 1.65
N ASN A 338 -6.46 -4.36 2.82
CA ASN A 338 -5.51 -3.32 3.17
C ASN A 338 -4.47 -3.91 4.12
N LYS A 339 -3.39 -3.17 4.36
CA LYS A 339 -2.29 -3.67 5.19
C LYS A 339 -2.73 -4.01 6.61
N ILE A 340 -3.53 -3.13 7.24
CA ILE A 340 -4.02 -3.31 8.62
C ILE A 340 -4.93 -4.53 8.73
N ASN A 341 -5.90 -4.68 7.84
CA ASN A 341 -6.79 -5.84 7.82
C ASN A 341 -6.02 -7.16 7.63
N CYS A 342 -5.00 -7.15 6.75
CA CYS A 342 -4.11 -8.30 6.56
C CYS A 342 -3.29 -8.61 7.83
N GLU A 343 -2.75 -7.60 8.49
CA GLU A 343 -1.97 -7.77 9.73
C GLU A 343 -2.83 -8.32 10.86
N ILE A 344 -4.09 -7.85 11.00
CA ILE A 344 -5.06 -8.37 11.97
C ILE A 344 -5.40 -9.83 11.67
N GLU A 345 -5.75 -10.17 10.43
CA GLU A 345 -6.06 -11.56 10.06
C GLU A 345 -4.87 -12.49 10.29
N CYS A 346 -3.68 -12.04 9.94
CA CYS A 346 -2.45 -12.80 10.20
C CYS A 346 -2.21 -12.99 11.69
N LEU A 347 -2.36 -11.94 12.49
CA LEU A 347 -2.22 -12.02 13.95
C LEU A 347 -3.27 -12.96 14.56
N THR A 348 -4.52 -12.88 14.11
CA THR A 348 -5.60 -13.79 14.52
C THR A 348 -5.24 -15.25 14.26
N ASN A 349 -4.82 -15.56 13.03
CA ASN A 349 -4.44 -16.90 12.64
C ASN A 349 -3.20 -17.40 13.39
N TYR A 350 -2.23 -16.54 13.64
CA TYR A 350 -1.01 -16.88 14.37
C TYR A 350 -1.30 -17.13 15.85
N THR A 351 -2.10 -16.27 16.49
CA THR A 351 -2.52 -16.42 17.89
C THR A 351 -3.33 -17.70 18.09
N ARG A 352 -4.30 -17.96 17.22
CA ARG A 352 -5.07 -19.20 17.24
C ARG A 352 -4.20 -20.45 17.14
N ARG A 353 -3.19 -20.43 16.27
CA ARG A 353 -2.27 -21.56 16.09
C ARG A 353 -1.37 -21.77 17.30
N LEU A 354 -0.89 -20.69 17.93
CA LEU A 354 0.06 -20.77 19.04
C LEU A 354 -0.62 -20.99 20.39
N CYS A 355 -1.77 -20.32 20.63
CA CYS A 355 -2.44 -20.30 21.93
C CYS A 355 -3.74 -21.13 21.95
N GLY A 356 -4.23 -21.61 20.80
CA GLY A 356 -5.52 -22.32 20.70
C GLY A 356 -6.76 -21.41 20.78
N CYS A 357 -6.60 -20.14 21.10
CA CYS A 357 -7.66 -19.15 21.28
C CYS A 357 -7.38 -17.85 20.52
N VAL A 358 -8.33 -16.93 20.46
CA VAL A 358 -8.20 -15.59 19.85
C VAL A 358 -8.67 -14.51 20.82
N GLN A 359 -8.17 -13.29 20.70
CA GLN A 359 -8.65 -12.17 21.51
C GLN A 359 -10.09 -11.80 21.12
N PHE A 360 -10.88 -11.33 22.09
CA PHE A 360 -12.31 -11.00 21.92
C PHE A 360 -12.59 -9.99 20.78
N TRP A 361 -11.66 -9.10 20.51
CA TRP A 361 -11.79 -8.06 19.47
C TRP A 361 -11.38 -8.53 18.08
N MET A 362 -10.63 -9.62 17.97
CA MET A 362 -10.16 -10.13 16.69
C MET A 362 -11.30 -10.77 15.90
N PRO A 363 -11.50 -10.41 14.62
CA PRO A 363 -12.39 -11.16 13.75
C PRO A 363 -11.97 -12.63 13.70
N HIS A 364 -12.89 -13.56 13.97
CA HIS A 364 -12.55 -14.99 14.06
C HIS A 364 -13.69 -15.90 13.59
N PRO A 365 -13.38 -17.13 13.12
CA PRO A 365 -14.38 -18.13 12.77
C PRO A 365 -15.19 -18.59 13.98
N LYS A 366 -16.44 -19.03 13.74
CA LYS A 366 -17.40 -19.51 14.75
C LYS A 366 -16.83 -20.49 15.78
N ALA A 367 -15.91 -21.34 15.36
CA ALA A 367 -15.35 -22.40 16.20
C ALA A 367 -14.08 -22.01 17.00
N ALA A 368 -13.67 -20.74 16.96
CA ALA A 368 -12.47 -20.30 17.68
C ALA A 368 -12.85 -19.85 19.11
N PRO A 369 -12.27 -20.45 20.17
CA PRO A 369 -12.51 -19.99 21.53
C PRO A 369 -11.87 -18.61 21.74
N ILE A 370 -12.52 -17.80 22.59
CA ILE A 370 -11.96 -16.49 22.99
C ILE A 370 -11.00 -16.72 24.15
N CYS A 371 -9.80 -16.13 24.06
CA CYS A 371 -8.77 -16.20 25.11
C CYS A 371 -9.29 -15.57 26.41
N THR A 372 -8.92 -16.20 27.53
CA THR A 372 -9.15 -15.68 28.88
C THR A 372 -7.96 -14.81 29.34
N LEU A 373 -8.07 -14.19 30.52
CA LEU A 373 -6.95 -13.46 31.11
C LEU A 373 -5.74 -14.37 31.36
N HIS A 374 -5.98 -15.65 31.69
CA HIS A 374 -4.92 -16.67 31.84
C HIS A 374 -4.09 -16.88 30.57
N ASP A 375 -4.70 -16.71 29.38
CA ASP A 375 -4.03 -16.88 28.09
C ASP A 375 -3.25 -15.62 27.66
N SER A 376 -3.35 -14.51 28.43
CA SER A 376 -2.71 -13.23 28.11
C SER A 376 -1.18 -13.34 27.84
N PRO A 377 -0.39 -14.12 28.61
CA PRO A 377 1.03 -14.29 28.33
C PRO A 377 1.31 -14.98 27.00
N CYS A 378 0.47 -15.97 26.65
CA CYS A 378 0.59 -16.63 25.36
C CYS A 378 0.34 -15.63 24.24
N TYR A 379 -0.71 -14.82 24.31
CA TYR A 379 -1.02 -13.79 23.33
C TYR A 379 0.11 -12.76 23.20
N GLN A 380 0.61 -12.21 24.29
CA GLN A 380 1.74 -11.26 24.26
C GLN A 380 2.99 -11.88 23.62
N THR A 381 3.25 -13.17 23.93
CA THR A 381 4.33 -13.93 23.29
C THR A 381 4.07 -14.11 21.79
N ALA A 382 2.83 -14.35 21.38
CA ALA A 382 2.46 -14.48 19.96
C ALA A 382 2.74 -13.18 19.20
N VAL A 383 2.31 -12.03 19.73
CA VAL A 383 2.58 -10.70 19.15
C VAL A 383 4.08 -10.46 19.03
N ALA A 384 4.85 -10.66 20.12
CA ALA A 384 6.29 -10.43 20.14
C ALA A 384 7.03 -11.33 19.14
N LYS A 385 6.67 -12.63 19.06
CA LYS A 385 7.26 -13.56 18.09
C LYS A 385 6.95 -13.19 16.66
N LEU A 386 5.69 -12.78 16.36
CA LEU A 386 5.29 -12.34 15.03
C LEU A 386 6.05 -11.10 14.59
N LEU A 387 6.16 -10.09 15.47
CA LEU A 387 6.93 -8.86 15.19
C LEU A 387 8.41 -9.17 14.92
N ARG A 388 9.04 -10.04 15.74
CA ARG A 388 10.44 -10.45 15.53
C ARG A 388 10.63 -11.18 14.19
N LYS A 389 9.70 -12.07 13.80
CA LYS A 389 9.73 -12.76 12.50
C LYS A 389 9.63 -11.77 11.34
N THR A 390 8.69 -10.81 11.43
CA THR A 390 8.49 -9.78 10.41
C THR A 390 9.70 -8.86 10.27
N ALA A 391 10.31 -8.46 11.39
CA ALA A 391 11.53 -7.63 11.40
C ALA A 391 12.74 -8.36 10.79
N LYS A 392 12.96 -9.65 11.15
CA LYS A 392 14.04 -10.46 10.56
C LYS A 392 13.89 -10.61 9.05
N LYS A 393 12.64 -10.79 8.54
CA LYS A 393 12.38 -10.88 7.11
C LYS A 393 12.68 -9.56 6.38
N LYS A 394 12.31 -8.42 6.96
CA LYS A 394 12.64 -7.10 6.37
C LYS A 394 14.15 -6.86 6.29
N ALA A 395 14.92 -7.42 7.23
CA ALA A 395 16.39 -7.31 7.22
C ALA A 395 17.08 -8.22 6.19
N LYS A 396 16.42 -9.34 5.79
CA LYS A 396 16.94 -10.31 4.82
C LYS A 396 16.09 -10.25 3.53
N SER A 397 16.38 -9.32 2.67
CA SER A 397 15.56 -9.02 1.48
C SER A 397 15.45 -10.16 0.43
N ASN A 398 16.25 -11.23 0.55
CA ASN A 398 16.41 -12.28 -0.48
C ASN A 398 15.82 -13.66 -0.11
N GLU A 399 15.14 -13.82 1.04
CA GLU A 399 14.55 -15.12 1.38
C GLU A 399 13.09 -15.22 0.87
N ALA A 400 12.77 -16.37 0.24
CA ALA A 400 11.42 -16.71 -0.20
C ALA A 400 10.39 -16.62 0.95
N PRO A 401 9.12 -16.30 0.68
CA PRO A 401 8.08 -16.19 1.71
C PRO A 401 7.88 -17.54 2.40
N SER A 402 8.28 -17.63 3.68
CA SER A 402 7.91 -18.77 4.51
C SER A 402 6.41 -18.72 4.81
N SER A 403 5.75 -19.87 4.88
CA SER A 403 4.30 -20.01 5.19
C SER A 403 3.87 -19.34 6.50
N ASP A 404 4.82 -19.06 7.38
CA ASP A 404 4.63 -18.48 8.73
C ASP A 404 4.81 -16.96 8.80
N SER A 405 5.17 -16.30 7.71
CA SER A 405 5.34 -14.84 7.69
C SER A 405 4.15 -14.16 7.02
N CYS A 406 3.56 -13.17 7.73
CA CYS A 406 2.57 -12.29 7.13
C CYS A 406 3.21 -11.51 5.99
N ASN A 407 2.84 -11.79 4.76
CA ASN A 407 3.29 -11.00 3.61
C ASN A 407 2.32 -9.83 3.38
N CYS A 408 2.08 -8.99 4.40
CA CYS A 408 1.18 -7.84 4.33
C CYS A 408 1.94 -6.64 3.75
N LEU A 409 1.98 -6.56 2.41
CA LEU A 409 2.47 -5.37 1.73
C LEU A 409 1.48 -4.22 1.89
N PRO A 410 1.93 -2.95 1.81
CA PRO A 410 1.03 -1.81 1.77
C PRO A 410 0.10 -1.89 0.56
N THR A 411 -1.02 -1.18 0.61
CA THR A 411 -1.86 -0.95 -0.58
C THR A 411 -1.13 -0.07 -1.58
N CYS A 412 -1.39 -0.28 -2.87
CA CYS A 412 -0.80 0.55 -3.92
C CYS A 412 -1.32 1.99 -3.85
N ASN A 413 -2.60 2.13 -3.56
CA ASN A 413 -3.24 3.40 -3.23
C ASN A 413 -3.59 3.42 -1.74
N TYR A 414 -3.39 4.54 -1.05
CA TYR A 414 -3.81 4.72 0.34
C TYR A 414 -3.99 6.19 0.70
N VAL A 415 -4.74 6.42 1.77
CA VAL A 415 -4.91 7.75 2.39
C VAL A 415 -4.50 7.63 3.85
N GLU A 416 -3.47 8.36 4.25
CA GLU A 416 -3.03 8.48 5.63
C GLU A 416 -3.42 9.86 6.16
N TYR A 417 -3.99 9.91 7.37
CA TYR A 417 -4.43 11.16 8.00
C TYR A 417 -3.46 11.55 9.11
N ARG A 418 -2.61 12.55 8.85
CA ARG A 418 -1.69 13.09 9.85
C ARG A 418 -2.38 14.18 10.64
N THR A 419 -2.27 14.11 11.97
CA THR A 419 -2.96 15.01 12.90
C THR A 419 -1.98 15.96 13.58
N GLN A 420 -2.42 17.21 13.70
CA GLN A 420 -1.81 18.21 14.59
C GLN A 420 -2.87 18.60 15.62
N VAL A 421 -2.55 18.45 16.90
CA VAL A 421 -3.49 18.68 17.98
C VAL A 421 -3.12 19.96 18.71
N SER A 422 -4.08 20.88 18.81
CA SER A 422 -4.02 22.05 19.70
C SER A 422 -5.06 21.87 20.80
N GLN A 423 -4.69 22.13 22.04
CA GLN A 423 -5.56 21.91 23.17
C GLN A 423 -5.57 23.12 24.10
N ALA A 424 -6.74 23.40 24.68
CA ALA A 424 -6.94 24.46 25.63
C ALA A 424 -7.87 23.99 26.77
N ARG A 425 -7.67 24.55 27.95
CA ARG A 425 -8.58 24.32 29.08
C ARG A 425 -9.95 24.91 28.75
N TRP A 426 -11.00 24.13 28.92
CA TRP A 426 -12.36 24.55 28.61
C TRP A 426 -13.21 24.60 29.87
N ASN A 427 -13.60 25.82 30.26
CA ASN A 427 -14.55 26.04 31.35
C ASN A 427 -15.98 26.03 30.78
N TRP A 428 -16.51 24.83 30.52
CA TRP A 428 -17.82 24.64 29.92
C TRP A 428 -18.96 25.12 30.80
N GLN A 429 -18.83 25.07 32.13
CA GLN A 429 -19.84 25.52 33.10
C GLN A 429 -20.11 27.02 32.97
N SER A 430 -19.10 27.84 32.74
CA SER A 430 -19.27 29.28 32.52
C SER A 430 -19.98 29.61 31.22
N GLY A 431 -19.87 28.74 30.21
CA GLY A 431 -20.54 28.91 28.90
C GLY A 431 -22.03 28.52 28.93
N GLU A 432 -22.44 27.60 29.79
CA GLU A 432 -23.85 27.21 29.94
C GLU A 432 -24.73 28.36 30.45
N PHE A 433 -24.17 29.32 31.17
CA PHE A 433 -24.90 30.50 31.68
C PHE A 433 -25.53 31.34 30.55
N PHE A 434 -24.93 31.36 29.37
CA PHE A 434 -25.46 32.06 28.18
C PHE A 434 -26.49 31.26 27.39
N ASN A 435 -26.56 29.92 27.56
CA ASN A 435 -27.52 29.04 26.88
C ASN A 435 -28.71 28.66 27.75
N TYR A 436 -29.01 29.44 28.80
CA TYR A 436 -29.96 29.15 29.88
C TYR A 436 -31.44 28.98 29.43
N MET A 437 -31.76 29.16 28.17
CA MET A 437 -33.17 29.09 27.73
C MET A 437 -33.66 27.70 27.27
N GLU A 438 -32.81 26.68 27.14
CA GLU A 438 -33.28 25.41 26.50
C GLU A 438 -32.89 24.10 27.17
N ARG A 439 -31.98 24.05 28.14
CA ARG A 439 -31.57 22.78 28.77
C ARG A 439 -31.40 22.88 30.29
N GLN A 440 -31.87 21.85 31.01
CA GLN A 440 -31.54 21.70 32.42
C GLN A 440 -30.02 21.72 32.61
N PRO A 441 -29.49 22.52 33.57
CA PRO A 441 -28.06 22.58 33.84
C PRO A 441 -27.58 21.15 34.20
N MET A 442 -26.67 20.63 33.43
CA MET A 442 -25.96 19.40 33.76
C MET A 442 -25.10 19.70 34.99
N GLY A 443 -25.50 19.20 36.15
CA GLY A 443 -24.87 19.54 37.44
C GLY A 443 -23.39 19.20 37.51
N ASP A 444 -22.73 19.53 38.62
CA ASP A 444 -21.31 19.27 38.92
C ASP A 444 -20.87 17.79 38.85
N SER A 445 -21.78 16.89 38.47
CA SER A 445 -21.57 15.44 38.44
C SER A 445 -20.80 14.92 37.19
N VAL A 446 -20.56 15.76 36.18
CA VAL A 446 -19.95 15.35 34.91
C VAL A 446 -18.72 16.20 34.57
N HIS A 447 -17.84 15.61 33.74
CA HIS A 447 -16.83 16.32 33.01
C HIS A 447 -17.23 16.38 31.53
N GLN A 448 -16.98 17.50 30.88
CA GLN A 448 -17.20 17.65 29.45
C GLN A 448 -15.89 17.97 28.73
N SER A 449 -15.71 17.41 27.54
CA SER A 449 -14.59 17.75 26.68
C SER A 449 -15.10 17.94 25.26
N LYS A 450 -14.57 18.93 24.57
CA LYS A 450 -14.97 19.24 23.20
C LYS A 450 -13.84 18.91 22.22
N MET A 451 -14.18 18.32 21.12
CA MET A 451 -13.24 17.98 20.05
C MET A 451 -13.79 18.47 18.72
N VAL A 452 -12.92 19.10 17.91
CA VAL A 452 -13.22 19.55 16.56
C VAL A 452 -12.14 19.04 15.62
N ILE A 453 -12.54 18.30 14.60
CA ILE A 453 -11.63 17.72 13.59
C ILE A 453 -11.93 18.36 12.25
N SER A 454 -10.90 18.94 11.61
CA SER A 454 -11.02 19.58 10.31
C SER A 454 -9.78 19.34 9.45
N PHE A 455 -9.91 19.35 8.13
CA PHE A 455 -8.75 19.42 7.26
C PHE A 455 -8.09 20.80 7.32
N ARG A 456 -6.76 20.81 7.17
CA ARG A 456 -5.96 22.03 7.19
C ARG A 456 -6.28 22.97 6.03
N GLY A 457 -6.44 22.44 4.83
CA GLY A 457 -6.68 23.19 3.60
C GLY A 457 -7.72 22.52 2.71
N ALA A 458 -7.97 23.11 1.58
CA ALA A 458 -8.87 22.57 0.55
C ALA A 458 -8.16 21.61 -0.41
N ASP A 459 -6.82 21.72 -0.51
CA ASP A 459 -6.01 20.99 -1.46
C ASP A 459 -4.82 20.32 -0.78
N PHE A 460 -4.31 19.27 -1.40
CA PHE A 460 -3.10 18.55 -1.01
C PHE A 460 -2.30 18.13 -2.25
N ILE A 461 -1.02 17.81 -2.08
CA ILE A 461 -0.18 17.25 -3.15
C ILE A 461 -0.07 15.75 -2.89
N PRO A 462 -0.59 14.90 -3.80
CA PRO A 462 -0.48 13.46 -3.65
C PRO A 462 0.95 12.97 -3.90
N LEU A 463 1.28 11.83 -3.35
CA LEU A 463 2.45 11.04 -3.69
C LEU A 463 2.09 10.14 -4.88
N LEU A 464 2.91 10.17 -5.92
CA LEU A 464 2.73 9.36 -7.12
C LEU A 464 3.75 8.22 -7.12
N ARG A 465 3.26 6.99 -7.20
CA ARG A 465 4.07 5.81 -7.45
C ARG A 465 4.10 5.56 -8.96
N SER A 466 5.26 5.78 -9.59
CA SER A 466 5.44 5.66 -11.03
C SER A 466 6.66 4.82 -11.38
N GLU A 467 6.78 4.39 -12.63
CA GLU A 467 8.00 3.78 -13.12
C GLU A 467 9.14 4.83 -13.21
N ILE A 468 10.36 4.43 -12.85
CA ILE A 468 11.54 5.30 -12.91
C ILE A 468 11.88 5.62 -14.35
N ASN A 469 11.97 4.59 -15.18
CA ASN A 469 12.28 4.69 -16.59
C ASN A 469 11.33 3.77 -17.37
N SER A 470 10.65 4.31 -18.34
CA SER A 470 9.88 3.54 -19.30
C SER A 470 10.81 2.62 -20.13
N VAL A 471 10.26 1.60 -20.76
CA VAL A 471 11.01 0.75 -21.69
C VAL A 471 11.67 1.57 -22.80
N SER A 472 10.99 2.62 -23.29
CA SER A 472 11.51 3.54 -24.30
C SER A 472 12.70 4.33 -23.80
N GLU A 473 12.69 4.82 -22.56
CA GLU A 473 13.80 5.53 -21.93
C GLU A 473 15.01 4.62 -21.67
N MET A 474 14.75 3.37 -21.28
CA MET A 474 15.80 2.37 -21.12
C MET A 474 16.48 2.10 -22.46
N ILE A 475 15.70 1.88 -23.54
CA ILE A 475 16.24 1.69 -24.91
C ILE A 475 17.01 2.94 -25.37
N ALA A 476 16.47 4.14 -25.12
CA ALA A 476 17.14 5.40 -25.47
C ALA A 476 18.47 5.57 -24.72
N SER A 477 18.52 5.24 -23.43
CA SER A 477 19.73 5.30 -22.60
C SER A 477 20.80 4.30 -23.09
N CYS A 478 20.41 3.05 -23.38
CA CYS A 478 21.30 2.05 -23.96
C CYS A 478 21.79 2.46 -25.36
N GLY A 479 20.87 2.95 -26.20
CA GLY A 479 21.20 3.47 -27.54
C GLY A 479 22.14 4.67 -27.50
N GLY A 480 21.94 5.57 -26.54
CA GLY A 480 22.84 6.72 -26.29
C GLY A 480 24.26 6.29 -25.91
N LEU A 481 24.41 5.28 -25.03
CA LEU A 481 25.70 4.70 -24.68
C LEU A 481 26.37 4.03 -25.90
N MET A 482 25.61 3.23 -26.67
CA MET A 482 26.12 2.58 -27.88
C MET A 482 26.56 3.63 -28.91
N GLY A 483 25.80 4.74 -29.07
CA GLY A 483 26.15 5.86 -29.92
C GLY A 483 27.43 6.57 -29.48
N LEU A 484 27.56 6.84 -28.16
CA LEU A 484 28.69 7.56 -27.59
C LEU A 484 30.01 6.75 -27.67
N PHE A 485 29.99 5.49 -27.28
CA PHE A 485 31.19 4.64 -27.23
C PHE A 485 31.56 4.02 -28.56
N MET A 486 30.57 3.61 -29.34
CA MET A 486 30.77 2.80 -30.55
C MET A 486 30.38 3.53 -31.85
N GLY A 487 29.65 4.65 -31.76
CA GLY A 487 29.08 5.32 -32.93
C GLY A 487 27.93 4.56 -33.58
N VAL A 488 27.31 3.61 -32.87
CA VAL A 488 26.22 2.78 -33.37
C VAL A 488 24.90 3.55 -33.29
N SER A 489 24.23 3.68 -34.44
CA SER A 489 22.89 4.25 -34.57
C SER A 489 21.92 3.18 -35.06
N LEU A 490 20.59 3.44 -34.99
CA LEU A 490 19.58 2.58 -35.57
C LEU A 490 19.84 2.33 -37.08
N VAL A 491 20.30 3.36 -37.80
CA VAL A 491 20.65 3.26 -39.21
C VAL A 491 21.84 2.31 -39.41
N SER A 492 22.86 2.36 -38.52
CA SER A 492 24.00 1.44 -38.57
C SER A 492 23.60 -0.02 -38.42
N LEU A 493 22.55 -0.32 -37.62
CA LEU A 493 21.99 -1.69 -37.54
C LEU A 493 21.31 -2.11 -38.84
N VAL A 494 20.57 -1.23 -39.48
CA VAL A 494 19.95 -1.48 -40.78
C VAL A 494 21.02 -1.68 -41.85
N GLU A 495 22.09 -0.87 -41.86
CA GLU A 495 23.25 -1.04 -42.75
C GLU A 495 23.93 -2.38 -42.52
N LEU A 496 24.14 -2.80 -41.27
CA LEU A 496 24.71 -4.09 -40.95
C LEU A 496 23.87 -5.25 -41.54
N ILE A 497 22.54 -5.19 -41.34
CA ILE A 497 21.63 -6.17 -41.91
C ILE A 497 21.70 -6.16 -43.44
N TYR A 498 21.71 -4.99 -44.07
CA TYR A 498 21.81 -4.87 -45.52
C TYR A 498 23.10 -5.49 -46.05
N TYR A 499 24.25 -5.15 -45.45
CA TYR A 499 25.54 -5.67 -45.91
C TYR A 499 25.74 -7.15 -45.59
N CYS A 500 25.10 -7.69 -44.56
CA CYS A 500 25.13 -9.14 -44.23
C CYS A 500 24.20 -9.99 -45.10
N THR A 501 23.08 -9.41 -45.59
CA THR A 501 22.01 -10.18 -46.25
C THR A 501 21.83 -9.80 -47.74
N LEU A 502 21.41 -8.58 -47.99
CA LEU A 502 21.00 -8.14 -49.33
C LEU A 502 22.22 -7.86 -50.27
N ARG A 503 23.28 -7.29 -49.72
CA ARG A 503 24.46 -6.93 -50.53
C ARG A 503 25.16 -8.13 -51.13
N PRO A 504 25.47 -9.24 -50.41
CA PRO A 504 26.06 -10.46 -50.98
C PRO A 504 25.20 -11.08 -52.08
N VAL A 505 23.87 -11.12 -51.85
CA VAL A 505 22.93 -11.64 -52.86
C VAL A 505 22.90 -10.78 -54.11
N ALA A 506 22.86 -9.45 -53.93
CA ALA A 506 22.90 -8.52 -55.05
C ALA A 506 24.21 -8.67 -55.88
N MET A 507 25.37 -8.78 -55.21
CA MET A 507 26.65 -9.00 -55.87
C MET A 507 26.68 -10.34 -56.62
N TRP A 508 26.16 -11.40 -56.02
CA TRP A 508 26.05 -12.70 -56.69
C TRP A 508 25.16 -12.64 -57.95
N VAL A 509 24.01 -11.99 -57.88
CA VAL A 509 23.12 -11.79 -59.03
C VAL A 509 23.80 -10.97 -60.12
N LEU A 510 24.51 -9.90 -59.77
CA LEU A 510 25.23 -9.07 -60.71
C LEU A 510 26.40 -9.84 -61.36
N ALA A 511 27.14 -10.65 -60.62
CA ALA A 511 28.20 -11.50 -61.11
C ALA A 511 27.68 -12.53 -62.12
N ASN A 512 26.55 -13.18 -61.79
CA ASN A 512 25.91 -14.13 -62.71
C ASN A 512 25.38 -13.43 -63.98
N ARG A 513 24.82 -12.22 -63.87
CA ARG A 513 24.44 -11.43 -65.07
C ARG A 513 25.64 -11.02 -65.93
N ARG A 514 26.79 -10.66 -65.30
CA ARG A 514 28.03 -10.37 -66.01
C ARG A 514 28.56 -11.63 -66.74
N LYS A 515 28.60 -12.77 -66.08
CA LYS A 515 28.98 -14.08 -66.70
C LYS A 515 28.06 -14.43 -67.88
N ALA A 516 26.75 -14.30 -67.70
CA ALA A 516 25.80 -14.54 -68.78
C ALA A 516 25.96 -13.59 -69.97
N ARG A 517 26.30 -12.31 -69.73
CA ARG A 517 26.62 -11.33 -70.77
C ARG A 517 27.95 -11.63 -71.47
N ALA A 518 28.98 -12.08 -70.74
CA ALA A 518 30.25 -12.50 -71.33
C ALA A 518 30.07 -13.71 -72.23
N VAL A 519 29.36 -14.74 -71.77
CA VAL A 519 29.04 -15.97 -72.60
C VAL A 519 28.21 -15.58 -73.86
N LYS A 520 27.28 -14.60 -73.71
CA LYS A 520 26.51 -14.12 -74.86
C LYS A 520 27.35 -13.33 -75.87
N ARG A 521 28.37 -12.61 -75.42
CA ARG A 521 29.36 -11.92 -76.26
C ARG A 521 30.27 -12.93 -76.96
N GLU A 522 30.76 -13.94 -76.26
CA GLU A 522 31.60 -14.97 -76.77
C GLU A 522 30.91 -15.78 -77.90
N LYS A 523 29.62 -16.18 -77.64
CA LYS A 523 28.80 -16.83 -78.70
C LYS A 523 28.55 -15.91 -79.89
N ARG A 524 28.43 -14.58 -79.69
CA ARG A 524 28.28 -13.63 -80.81
C ARG A 524 29.56 -13.43 -81.59
N CYS A 525 30.75 -13.51 -80.96
CA CYS A 525 32.02 -13.50 -81.64
C CYS A 525 32.25 -14.80 -82.41
N GLN A 526 31.84 -15.95 -81.91
CA GLN A 526 31.93 -17.22 -82.66
C GLN A 526 31.02 -17.23 -83.89
N CYS A 527 29.76 -16.73 -83.78
CA CYS A 527 28.90 -16.59 -84.96
C CYS A 527 29.45 -15.65 -86.03
N VAL A 528 30.17 -14.58 -85.67
CA VAL A 528 30.79 -13.65 -86.62
C VAL A 528 32.04 -14.27 -87.26
N SER A 529 32.75 -15.15 -86.55
CA SER A 529 33.89 -15.90 -87.17
C SER A 529 33.44 -17.01 -88.08
N GLU A 530 32.28 -17.63 -87.83
CA GLU A 530 31.72 -18.67 -88.75
C GLU A 530 31.14 -18.03 -90.03
N THR A 531 30.50 -16.83 -89.94
CA THR A 531 30.00 -16.13 -91.15
C THR A 531 31.13 -15.58 -92.01
N ASN A 532 32.28 -15.17 -91.45
CA ASN A 532 33.45 -14.76 -92.22
C ASN A 532 34.21 -15.93 -92.88
N ASN A 533 34.10 -17.18 -92.38
CA ASN A 533 34.69 -18.33 -93.03
C ASN A 533 33.83 -18.89 -94.19
N GLU A 534 32.54 -18.60 -94.24
CA GLU A 534 31.67 -18.94 -95.35
C GLU A 534 31.79 -18.01 -96.55
N GLU A 535 32.19 -16.74 -96.32
CA GLU A 535 32.37 -15.78 -97.44
C GLU A 535 33.76 -15.90 -98.11
N LEU A 536 34.72 -16.62 -97.49
CA LEU A 536 36.04 -16.85 -98.09
C LEU A 536 36.18 -18.16 -98.88
N GLY A 537 35.07 -18.92 -99.03
CA GLY A 537 35.07 -20.26 -99.74
C GLY A 537 34.50 -20.27 -101.14
N VAL A 538 34.10 -19.13 -101.76
CA VAL A 538 33.54 -19.04 -103.09
C VAL A 538 34.33 -18.06 -103.95
N GLY A 539 35.41 -18.54 -104.52
CA GLY A 539 36.17 -17.68 -105.43
C GLY A 539 37.45 -18.30 -105.99
N GLU A 540 37.39 -19.54 -106.51
CA GLU A 540 38.36 -19.94 -107.51
C GLU A 540 37.82 -21.14 -108.33
N SER A 541 37.22 -20.83 -109.44
CA SER A 541 37.30 -21.58 -110.68
C SER A 541 36.64 -20.81 -111.84
N ARG A 542 37.41 -20.08 -112.52
CA ARG A 542 37.71 -19.91 -113.95
C ARG A 542 38.37 -18.63 -114.23
#